data_94df3846c3acbc655f76e18ee4be820e
#
_entry.id   94df3846c3acbc655f76e18ee4be820e
#
_cell.length_a   1.000
_cell.length_b   1.000
_cell.length_c   1.000
_cell.angle_alpha   90.00
_cell.angle_beta   90.00
_cell.angle_gamma   90.00
#
_symmetry.space_group_name_H-M   'P 1'
#
loop_
_entity.id
_entity.type
_entity.pdbx_description
1 polymer ?
#
loop_
_entity_poly.entity_id
_entity_poly.type
_entity_poly.pdbx_seq_one_letter_code
_entity_poly.pdbx_strand_id
1 'polypeptide(L)'
;DGINNIVDDYTALTAATELLKTTGKEEYRKAASARANALVKRLAGDKHYRNYWRADDKNRPFFHAAEAGFPVVSLMNYYPLASKKEQKTLLAAVRKHLEFELALAAEVNNPFGLARQYVQNTKGERRSAFFYPHDTETAPWWQGENARLGSLAAAARLAAKYTDDAVFKARLEAYAWNQLNWIIGLNPFDASMLEGTGRNNVQYDFFATFQYTNAPGGIVNGITGGLDNERDIDLNRSYAETGKDIDWRWAEQWLPHTAWYIYAIALN
;
A
#
# COMPACT_ATOMS: atom_id res chain seq x y z
N ASP A 1 -1.53 5.91 23.29
CA ASP A 1 -0.21 6.25 23.85
C ASP A 1 0.07 7.76 23.84
N GLY A 2 -0.80 8.57 23.21
CA GLY A 2 -0.67 10.02 23.12
C GLY A 2 0.43 10.50 22.14
N ILE A 3 1.03 9.61 21.40
CA ILE A 3 2.04 9.92 20.38
C ILE A 3 1.36 9.94 19.02
N ASN A 4 1.31 11.11 18.39
CA ASN A 4 0.72 11.27 17.07
C ASN A 4 1.59 10.60 16.01
N ASN A 5 1.02 9.69 15.23
CA ASN A 5 1.69 8.98 14.15
C ASN A 5 1.01 9.22 12.80
N ILE A 6 1.56 8.69 11.72
CA ILE A 6 1.03 8.91 10.37
C ILE A 6 -0.38 8.32 10.19
N VAL A 7 -0.69 7.21 10.90
CA VAL A 7 -2.02 6.58 10.85
C VAL A 7 -3.08 7.54 11.39
N ASP A 8 -2.79 8.21 12.52
CA ASP A 8 -3.68 9.23 13.08
C ASP A 8 -3.93 10.37 12.09
N ASP A 9 -2.90 10.79 11.34
CA ASP A 9 -3.03 11.91 10.41
C ASP A 9 -3.87 11.54 9.19
N TYR A 10 -3.62 10.41 8.51
CA TYR A 10 -4.39 10.08 7.31
C TYR A 10 -5.81 9.61 7.62
N THR A 11 -6.04 8.91 8.74
CA THR A 11 -7.39 8.51 9.13
C THR A 11 -8.23 9.70 9.56
N ALA A 12 -7.68 10.62 10.38
CA ALA A 12 -8.37 11.85 10.76
C ALA A 12 -8.60 12.78 9.56
N LEU A 13 -7.67 12.85 8.60
CA LEU A 13 -7.87 13.58 7.35
C LEU A 13 -9.04 13.02 6.56
N THR A 14 -9.10 11.70 6.41
CA THR A 14 -10.19 11.01 5.71
C THR A 14 -11.53 11.30 6.38
N ALA A 15 -11.62 11.12 7.69
CA ALA A 15 -12.84 11.41 8.45
C ALA A 15 -13.29 12.88 8.30
N ALA A 16 -12.38 13.82 8.48
CA ALA A 16 -12.68 15.25 8.33
C ALA A 16 -13.10 15.61 6.90
N THR A 17 -12.50 14.97 5.90
CA THR A 17 -12.85 15.16 4.49
C THR A 17 -14.28 14.70 4.19
N GLU A 18 -14.66 13.51 4.65
CA GLU A 18 -16.01 12.97 4.45
C GLU A 18 -17.08 13.79 5.21
N LEU A 19 -16.78 14.21 6.43
CA LEU A 19 -17.64 15.11 7.19
C LEU A 19 -17.79 16.47 6.51
N LEU A 20 -16.72 17.01 5.92
CA LEU A 20 -16.77 18.24 5.16
C LEU A 20 -17.63 18.10 3.89
N LYS A 21 -17.48 17.03 3.14
CA LYS A 21 -18.31 16.72 1.95
C LYS A 21 -19.79 16.66 2.31
N THR A 22 -20.09 15.99 3.41
CA THR A 22 -21.47 15.73 3.83
C THR A 22 -22.15 16.94 4.44
N THR A 23 -21.45 17.74 5.25
CA THR A 23 -22.05 18.80 6.07
C THR A 23 -21.74 20.21 5.59
N GLY A 24 -20.67 20.41 4.83
CA GLY A 24 -20.15 21.72 4.43
C GLY A 24 -19.61 22.58 5.57
N LYS A 25 -19.53 22.05 6.80
CA LYS A 25 -19.19 22.87 7.98
C LYS A 25 -17.70 23.25 8.00
N GLU A 26 -17.46 24.51 8.39
CA GLU A 26 -16.12 25.10 8.42
C GLU A 26 -15.19 24.44 9.45
N GLU A 27 -15.72 23.89 10.53
CA GLU A 27 -14.95 23.14 11.52
C GLU A 27 -14.22 21.93 10.89
N TYR A 28 -14.89 21.19 10.00
CA TYR A 28 -14.30 20.04 9.30
C TYR A 28 -13.33 20.48 8.21
N ARG A 29 -13.55 21.64 7.58
CA ARG A 29 -12.57 22.23 6.66
C ARG A 29 -11.27 22.57 7.38
N LYS A 30 -11.34 23.20 8.55
CA LYS A 30 -10.17 23.51 9.38
C LYS A 30 -9.45 22.24 9.83
N ALA A 31 -10.20 21.23 10.27
CA ALA A 31 -9.64 19.95 10.69
C ALA A 31 -8.93 19.24 9.53
N ALA A 32 -9.56 19.13 8.36
CA ALA A 32 -8.97 18.51 7.18
C ALA A 32 -7.70 19.25 6.73
N SER A 33 -7.73 20.59 6.65
CA SER A 33 -6.57 21.41 6.32
C SER A 33 -5.41 21.18 7.30
N ALA A 34 -5.69 21.16 8.60
CA ALA A 34 -4.68 20.93 9.63
C ALA A 34 -4.03 19.53 9.49
N ARG A 35 -4.84 18.48 9.28
CA ARG A 35 -4.35 17.11 9.11
C ARG A 35 -3.61 16.91 7.79
N ALA A 36 -4.09 17.50 6.69
CA ALA A 36 -3.38 17.49 5.42
C ALA A 36 -1.99 18.15 5.53
N ASN A 37 -1.90 19.30 6.21
CA ASN A 37 -0.62 19.96 6.47
C ASN A 37 0.29 19.14 7.38
N ALA A 38 -0.23 18.46 8.41
CA ALA A 38 0.55 17.56 9.26
C ALA A 38 1.12 16.40 8.43
N LEU A 39 0.31 15.80 7.59
CA LEU A 39 0.72 14.69 6.73
C LEU A 39 1.80 15.12 5.72
N VAL A 40 1.66 16.28 5.07
CA VAL A 40 2.70 16.81 4.16
C VAL A 40 4.05 17.01 4.89
N LYS A 41 4.04 17.43 6.15
CA LYS A 41 5.25 17.59 6.96
C LYS A 41 5.92 16.26 7.33
N ARG A 42 5.26 15.12 7.08
CA ARG A 42 5.86 13.80 7.27
C ARG A 42 6.75 13.34 6.11
N LEU A 43 6.81 14.10 5.00
CA LEU A 43 7.81 13.86 3.98
C LEU A 43 9.21 14.03 4.56
N ALA A 44 10.01 12.99 4.49
CA ALA A 44 11.30 12.90 5.16
C ALA A 44 12.41 12.41 4.22
N GLY A 45 13.60 12.36 4.72
CA GLY A 45 14.75 11.79 4.05
C GLY A 45 15.87 11.46 5.02
N ASP A 46 16.75 10.60 4.59
CA ASP A 46 17.98 10.24 5.27
C ASP A 46 19.17 10.13 4.32
N LYS A 47 20.22 9.42 4.70
CA LYS A 47 21.42 9.22 3.87
C LYS A 47 21.18 8.30 2.67
N HIS A 48 20.11 7.48 2.68
CA HIS A 48 19.81 6.49 1.63
C HIS A 48 18.75 7.01 0.67
N TYR A 49 17.63 7.52 1.22
CA TYR A 49 16.46 7.92 0.43
C TYR A 49 15.91 9.27 0.87
N ARG A 50 15.18 9.91 -0.05
CA ARG A 50 14.42 11.15 0.20
C ARG A 50 12.98 10.94 -0.21
N ASN A 51 12.09 11.74 0.40
CA ASN A 51 10.67 11.82 0.05
C ASN A 51 9.85 10.56 0.41
N TYR A 52 10.32 9.74 1.33
CA TYR A 52 9.47 8.73 1.97
C TYR A 52 8.62 9.39 3.07
N TRP A 53 7.49 8.78 3.41
CA TRP A 53 6.73 9.17 4.59
C TRP A 53 7.43 8.67 5.85
N ARG A 54 7.54 9.53 6.87
CA ARG A 54 7.95 9.07 8.22
C ARG A 54 6.72 8.66 9.03
N ALA A 55 6.81 7.55 9.72
CA ALA A 55 5.74 7.01 10.54
C ALA A 55 5.50 7.85 11.81
N ASP A 56 6.59 8.33 12.42
CA ASP A 56 6.59 8.98 13.73
C ASP A 56 7.63 10.12 13.81
N ASP A 57 7.81 10.68 14.98
CA ASP A 57 8.76 11.78 15.22
C ASP A 57 10.22 11.33 15.29
N LYS A 58 10.48 10.02 15.34
CA LYS A 58 11.83 9.42 15.28
C LYS A 58 12.33 9.23 13.84
N ASN A 59 11.64 9.79 12.85
CA ASN A 59 11.97 9.68 11.43
C ASN A 59 12.00 8.23 10.90
N ARG A 60 11.29 7.31 11.55
CA ARG A 60 11.13 5.94 11.07
C ARG A 60 10.38 5.94 9.74
N PRO A 61 10.84 5.22 8.70
CA PRO A 61 10.08 5.07 7.47
C PRO A 61 8.69 4.49 7.76
N PHE A 62 7.68 4.98 7.05
CA PHE A 62 6.36 4.40 7.08
C PHE A 62 6.31 3.27 6.07
N PHE A 63 6.04 2.07 6.56
CA PHE A 63 5.71 0.89 5.78
C PHE A 63 4.53 0.19 6.44
N HIS A 64 3.66 -0.38 5.62
CA HIS A 64 2.42 -0.98 6.12
C HIS A 64 1.95 -2.08 5.18
N ALA A 65 1.57 -3.24 5.71
CA ALA A 65 1.16 -4.40 4.93
C ALA A 65 -0.16 -4.20 4.14
N ALA A 66 -0.97 -3.20 4.49
CA ALA A 66 -2.26 -2.95 3.84
C ALA A 66 -2.46 -1.53 3.31
N GLU A 67 -1.87 -0.51 3.94
CA GLU A 67 -2.30 0.89 3.77
C GLU A 67 -1.19 1.84 3.31
N ALA A 68 -0.11 1.32 2.70
CA ALA A 68 1.04 2.14 2.31
C ALA A 68 0.67 3.30 1.37
N GLY A 69 -0.34 3.13 0.53
CA GLY A 69 -0.87 4.19 -0.35
C GLY A 69 -1.83 5.17 0.33
N PHE A 70 -2.33 4.85 1.53
CA PHE A 70 -3.39 5.65 2.15
C PHE A 70 -3.01 7.11 2.47
N PRO A 71 -1.76 7.44 2.84
CA PRO A 71 -1.36 8.85 2.97
C PRO A 71 -1.63 9.66 1.70
N VAL A 72 -1.29 9.13 0.53
CA VAL A 72 -1.56 9.77 -0.76
C VAL A 72 -3.06 9.81 -1.05
N VAL A 73 -3.78 8.70 -0.85
CA VAL A 73 -5.22 8.59 -1.07
C VAL A 73 -5.97 9.64 -0.25
N SER A 74 -5.66 9.77 1.04
CA SER A 74 -6.31 10.76 1.91
C SER A 74 -6.07 12.20 1.47
N LEU A 75 -4.83 12.53 1.07
CA LEU A 75 -4.49 13.86 0.53
C LEU A 75 -5.23 14.15 -0.78
N MET A 76 -5.30 13.18 -1.69
CA MET A 76 -5.95 13.37 -2.99
C MET A 76 -7.48 13.40 -2.90
N ASN A 77 -8.09 12.72 -1.94
CA ASN A 77 -9.51 12.82 -1.65
C ASN A 77 -9.91 14.21 -1.06
N TYR A 78 -9.00 14.80 -0.29
CA TYR A 78 -9.18 16.19 0.21
C TYR A 78 -8.88 17.25 -0.86
N TYR A 79 -8.00 16.96 -1.82
CA TYR A 79 -7.50 17.89 -2.83
C TYR A 79 -8.58 18.75 -3.51
N PRO A 80 -9.74 18.23 -3.97
CA PRO A 80 -10.78 19.06 -4.61
C PRO A 80 -11.41 20.09 -3.68
N LEU A 81 -11.35 19.87 -2.37
CA LEU A 81 -11.95 20.73 -1.35
C LEU A 81 -10.95 21.74 -0.77
N ALA A 82 -9.67 21.54 -1.06
CA ALA A 82 -8.57 22.37 -0.59
C ALA A 82 -8.50 23.72 -1.34
N SER A 83 -7.99 24.75 -0.68
CA SER A 83 -7.69 26.03 -1.33
C SER A 83 -6.62 25.84 -2.43
N LYS A 84 -6.56 26.76 -3.41
CA LYS A 84 -5.56 26.71 -4.50
C LYS A 84 -4.12 26.67 -3.99
N LYS A 85 -3.84 27.35 -2.88
CA LYS A 85 -2.51 27.32 -2.25
C LYS A 85 -2.21 25.94 -1.68
N GLU A 86 -3.17 25.33 -0.98
CA GLU A 86 -3.04 23.98 -0.45
C GLU A 86 -2.91 22.95 -1.57
N GLN A 87 -3.76 23.03 -2.60
CA GLN A 87 -3.71 22.12 -3.76
C GLN A 87 -2.29 22.03 -4.35
N LYS A 88 -1.62 23.16 -4.54
CA LYS A 88 -0.24 23.22 -5.02
C LYS A 88 0.72 22.50 -4.07
N THR A 89 0.58 22.69 -2.77
CA THR A 89 1.42 22.07 -1.74
C THR A 89 1.19 20.55 -1.68
N LEU A 90 -0.07 20.12 -1.69
CA LEU A 90 -0.45 18.71 -1.64
C LEU A 90 0.08 17.95 -2.86
N LEU A 91 -0.16 18.50 -4.05
CA LEU A 91 0.28 17.86 -5.30
C LEU A 91 1.81 17.76 -5.38
N ALA A 92 2.53 18.79 -4.93
CA ALA A 92 3.99 18.76 -4.88
C ALA A 92 4.53 17.69 -3.91
N ALA A 93 3.90 17.53 -2.75
CA ALA A 93 4.29 16.51 -1.77
C ALA A 93 4.01 15.10 -2.29
N VAL A 94 2.81 14.88 -2.83
CA VAL A 94 2.40 13.61 -3.43
C VAL A 94 3.29 13.23 -4.60
N ARG A 95 3.61 14.16 -5.50
CA ARG A 95 4.55 13.93 -6.59
C ARG A 95 5.91 13.45 -6.10
N LYS A 96 6.49 14.13 -5.11
CA LYS A 96 7.79 13.75 -4.55
C LYS A 96 7.79 12.34 -3.97
N HIS A 97 6.73 11.99 -3.25
CA HIS A 97 6.61 10.65 -2.67
C HIS A 97 6.43 9.58 -3.75
N LEU A 98 5.56 9.79 -4.73
CA LEU A 98 5.36 8.82 -5.80
C LEU A 98 6.57 8.68 -6.73
N GLU A 99 7.36 9.74 -6.93
CA GLU A 99 8.66 9.62 -7.61
C GLU A 99 9.64 8.74 -6.80
N PHE A 100 9.61 8.81 -5.46
CA PHE A 100 10.36 7.90 -4.60
C PHE A 100 9.87 6.45 -4.77
N GLU A 101 8.56 6.18 -4.75
CA GLU A 101 8.00 4.83 -4.94
C GLU A 101 8.39 4.23 -6.30
N LEU A 102 8.29 5.02 -7.36
CA LEU A 102 8.69 4.62 -8.71
C LEU A 102 10.19 4.30 -8.80
N ALA A 103 11.03 5.12 -8.17
CA ALA A 103 12.48 4.90 -8.14
C ALA A 103 12.84 3.65 -7.34
N LEU A 104 12.19 3.45 -6.20
CA LEU A 104 12.41 2.29 -5.34
C LEU A 104 12.05 0.97 -6.04
N ALA A 105 10.93 0.95 -6.78
CA ALA A 105 10.51 -0.21 -7.56
C ALA A 105 11.48 -0.53 -8.72
N ALA A 106 12.15 0.48 -9.27
CA ALA A 106 13.11 0.36 -10.37
C ALA A 106 14.57 0.14 -9.92
N GLU A 107 14.84 0.09 -8.62
CA GLU A 107 16.21 -0.01 -8.07
C GLU A 107 16.88 -1.37 -8.36
N VAL A 108 16.09 -2.40 -8.57
CA VAL A 108 16.54 -3.76 -8.84
C VAL A 108 15.90 -4.32 -10.10
N ASN A 109 16.40 -5.44 -10.60
CA ASN A 109 15.71 -6.18 -11.66
C ASN A 109 14.34 -6.64 -11.17
N ASN A 110 13.29 -6.10 -11.75
CA ASN A 110 11.91 -6.24 -11.30
C ASN A 110 10.97 -6.35 -12.50
N PRO A 111 10.95 -7.52 -13.17
CA PRO A 111 10.24 -7.68 -14.45
C PRO A 111 8.73 -7.51 -14.33
N PHE A 112 8.17 -7.70 -13.14
CA PHE A 112 6.73 -7.53 -12.89
C PHE A 112 6.39 -6.11 -12.43
N GLY A 113 7.37 -5.26 -12.14
CA GLY A 113 7.15 -3.92 -11.59
C GLY A 113 6.48 -3.93 -10.21
N LEU A 114 6.69 -4.98 -9.41
CA LEU A 114 6.15 -5.11 -8.07
C LEU A 114 6.66 -3.97 -7.17
N ALA A 115 5.76 -3.35 -6.43
CA ALA A 115 6.12 -2.28 -5.49
C ALA A 115 7.06 -2.79 -4.40
N ARG A 116 8.12 -2.03 -4.15
CA ARG A 116 9.04 -2.24 -3.03
C ARG A 116 8.74 -1.26 -1.92
N GLN A 117 9.32 -1.47 -0.77
CA GLN A 117 9.11 -0.63 0.41
C GLN A 117 10.42 -0.35 1.13
N TYR A 118 10.50 0.81 1.77
CA TYR A 118 11.62 1.19 2.62
C TYR A 118 11.27 0.88 4.07
N VAL A 119 11.97 -0.06 4.68
CA VAL A 119 11.62 -0.65 5.98
C VAL A 119 12.71 -0.41 7.03
N GLN A 120 12.33 -0.54 8.29
CA GLN A 120 13.24 -0.46 9.42
C GLN A 120 12.94 -1.58 10.41
N ASN A 121 13.98 -2.28 10.86
CA ASN A 121 13.85 -3.32 11.88
C ASN A 121 13.87 -2.76 13.32
N THR A 122 13.71 -3.64 14.31
CA THR A 122 13.73 -3.29 15.74
C THR A 122 15.07 -2.72 16.22
N LYS A 123 16.17 -2.95 15.49
CA LYS A 123 17.49 -2.40 15.77
C LYS A 123 17.73 -1.02 15.13
N GLY A 124 16.75 -0.52 14.36
CA GLY A 124 16.88 0.75 13.63
C GLY A 124 17.61 0.64 12.29
N GLU A 125 17.94 -0.57 11.84
CA GLU A 125 18.57 -0.80 10.54
C GLU A 125 17.55 -0.65 9.44
N ARG A 126 17.91 0.08 8.37
CA ARG A 126 17.01 0.40 7.25
C ARG A 126 17.46 -0.29 5.98
N ARG A 127 16.47 -0.76 5.21
CA ARG A 127 16.69 -1.39 3.90
C ARG A 127 15.48 -1.22 2.99
N SER A 128 15.68 -1.39 1.71
CA SER A 128 14.59 -1.63 0.77
C SER A 128 14.29 -3.13 0.70
N ALA A 129 13.00 -3.47 0.55
CA ALA A 129 12.55 -4.86 0.48
C ALA A 129 11.29 -4.97 -0.39
N PHE A 130 11.02 -6.14 -0.94
CA PHE A 130 9.74 -6.42 -1.60
C PHE A 130 8.62 -6.64 -0.58
N PHE A 131 8.93 -7.31 0.52
CA PHE A 131 7.94 -7.75 1.50
C PHE A 131 8.20 -7.18 2.89
N TYR A 132 7.19 -7.29 3.74
CA TYR A 132 7.23 -6.86 5.13
C TYR A 132 8.32 -7.62 5.90
N PRO A 133 9.16 -6.94 6.68
CA PRO A 133 10.28 -7.58 7.36
C PRO A 133 9.85 -8.46 8.53
N HIS A 134 10.56 -9.56 8.74
CA HIS A 134 10.34 -10.48 9.85
C HIS A 134 10.84 -9.94 11.20
N ASP A 135 11.82 -9.05 11.17
CA ASP A 135 12.52 -8.52 12.34
C ASP A 135 11.95 -7.18 12.82
N THR A 136 10.63 -7.05 12.79
CA THR A 136 9.89 -5.90 13.32
C THR A 136 9.18 -6.25 14.62
N GLU A 137 8.63 -5.23 15.29
CA GLU A 137 7.80 -5.41 16.48
C GLU A 137 6.51 -6.17 16.23
N THR A 138 6.11 -6.31 14.97
CA THR A 138 4.91 -7.05 14.56
C THR A 138 5.21 -8.45 14.04
N ALA A 139 6.47 -8.89 14.01
CA ALA A 139 6.81 -10.27 13.69
C ALA A 139 6.17 -11.23 14.72
N PRO A 140 5.66 -12.37 14.30
CA PRO A 140 5.75 -13.02 12.98
C PRO A 140 4.58 -12.71 12.02
N TRP A 141 3.88 -11.63 12.18
CA TRP A 141 2.65 -11.29 11.44
C TRP A 141 2.91 -10.76 10.02
N TRP A 142 3.96 -11.22 9.35
CA TRP A 142 4.15 -10.94 7.92
C TRP A 142 3.28 -11.85 7.08
N GLN A 143 2.69 -11.30 6.05
CA GLN A 143 1.78 -12.01 5.15
C GLN A 143 1.89 -11.43 3.75
N GLY A 144 1.14 -11.97 2.80
CA GLY A 144 0.97 -11.37 1.49
C GLY A 144 0.32 -9.98 1.61
N GLU A 145 0.69 -9.11 0.69
CA GLU A 145 0.45 -7.67 0.82
C GLU A 145 -0.45 -7.13 -0.30
N ASN A 146 -1.43 -7.94 -0.75
CA ASN A 146 -2.33 -7.51 -1.83
C ASN A 146 -3.11 -6.23 -1.49
N ALA A 147 -3.44 -6.00 -0.21
CA ALA A 147 -4.03 -4.72 0.22
C ALA A 147 -3.07 -3.55 0.04
N ARG A 148 -1.78 -3.73 0.36
CA ARG A 148 -0.75 -2.71 0.12
C ARG A 148 -0.66 -2.37 -1.36
N LEU A 149 -0.59 -3.38 -2.22
CA LEU A 149 -0.51 -3.22 -3.68
C LEU A 149 -1.73 -2.48 -4.22
N GLY A 150 -2.93 -2.87 -3.81
CA GLY A 150 -4.17 -2.17 -4.16
C GLY A 150 -4.19 -0.71 -3.68
N SER A 151 -3.73 -0.44 -2.46
CA SER A 151 -3.66 0.94 -1.92
C SER A 151 -2.67 1.82 -2.68
N LEU A 152 -1.52 1.28 -3.08
CA LEU A 152 -0.53 1.98 -3.91
C LEU A 152 -1.04 2.23 -5.34
N ALA A 153 -1.75 1.27 -5.92
CA ALA A 153 -2.41 1.45 -7.22
C ALA A 153 -3.45 2.58 -7.16
N ALA A 154 -4.28 2.61 -6.12
CA ALA A 154 -5.26 3.69 -5.91
C ALA A 154 -4.57 5.05 -5.71
N ALA A 155 -3.49 5.10 -4.95
CA ALA A 155 -2.69 6.31 -4.75
C ALA A 155 -2.13 6.86 -6.07
N ALA A 156 -1.55 5.98 -6.90
CA ALA A 156 -1.00 6.37 -8.20
C ALA A 156 -2.08 6.90 -9.14
N ARG A 157 -3.23 6.24 -9.25
CA ARG A 157 -4.35 6.67 -10.11
C ARG A 157 -4.98 7.98 -9.65
N LEU A 158 -5.20 8.16 -8.35
CA LEU A 158 -5.68 9.44 -7.82
C LEU A 158 -4.72 10.58 -8.13
N ALA A 159 -3.42 10.38 -7.99
CA ALA A 159 -2.42 11.39 -8.35
C ALA A 159 -2.38 11.65 -9.86
N ALA A 160 -2.50 10.61 -10.69
CA ALA A 160 -2.54 10.72 -12.14
C ALA A 160 -3.71 11.57 -12.64
N LYS A 161 -4.83 11.56 -11.92
CA LYS A 161 -6.02 12.38 -12.23
C LYS A 161 -5.75 13.89 -12.14
N TYR A 162 -4.81 14.31 -11.28
CA TYR A 162 -4.58 15.73 -10.97
C TYR A 162 -3.24 16.26 -11.47
N THR A 163 -2.45 15.46 -12.19
CA THR A 163 -1.19 15.91 -12.79
C THR A 163 -1.38 16.26 -14.27
N ASP A 164 -0.78 17.40 -14.68
CA ASP A 164 -0.73 17.83 -16.08
C ASP A 164 0.50 17.27 -16.81
N ASP A 165 1.44 16.63 -16.10
CA ASP A 165 2.64 16.01 -16.66
C ASP A 165 2.26 14.65 -17.26
N ALA A 166 2.14 14.59 -18.58
CA ALA A 166 1.72 13.39 -19.31
C ALA A 166 2.71 12.22 -19.12
N VAL A 167 4.01 12.48 -19.00
CA VAL A 167 5.02 11.44 -18.78
C VAL A 167 4.89 10.85 -17.37
N PHE A 168 4.75 11.71 -16.37
CA PHE A 168 4.56 11.27 -15.00
C PHE A 168 3.23 10.50 -14.86
N LYS A 169 2.15 10.99 -15.47
CA LYS A 169 0.86 10.32 -15.52
C LYS A 169 0.97 8.90 -16.08
N ALA A 170 1.63 8.74 -17.23
CA ALA A 170 1.81 7.43 -17.85
C ALA A 170 2.61 6.46 -16.96
N ARG A 171 3.64 6.96 -16.25
CA ARG A 171 4.40 6.16 -15.28
C ARG A 171 3.55 5.71 -14.08
N LEU A 172 2.69 6.59 -13.58
CA LEU A 172 1.77 6.27 -12.47
C LEU A 172 0.74 5.23 -12.88
N GLU A 173 0.18 5.35 -14.08
CA GLU A 173 -0.77 4.34 -14.61
C GLU A 173 -0.09 2.98 -14.80
N ALA A 174 1.11 2.96 -15.38
CA ALA A 174 1.89 1.72 -15.52
C ALA A 174 2.19 1.08 -14.15
N TYR A 175 2.58 1.89 -13.16
CA TYR A 175 2.81 1.43 -11.80
C TYR A 175 1.55 0.84 -11.18
N ALA A 176 0.41 1.51 -11.32
CA ALA A 176 -0.87 1.02 -10.80
C ALA A 176 -1.25 -0.32 -11.44
N TRP A 177 -1.15 -0.44 -12.77
CA TRP A 177 -1.45 -1.68 -13.48
C TRP A 177 -0.51 -2.82 -13.08
N ASN A 178 0.76 -2.57 -12.84
CA ASN A 178 1.69 -3.60 -12.38
C ASN A 178 1.22 -4.23 -11.05
N GLN A 179 0.76 -3.41 -10.10
CA GLN A 179 0.27 -3.90 -8.82
C GLN A 179 -1.04 -4.69 -8.98
N LEU A 180 -1.98 -4.18 -9.76
CA LEU A 180 -3.27 -4.83 -10.00
C LEU A 180 -3.11 -6.14 -10.78
N ASN A 181 -2.27 -6.14 -11.80
CA ASN A 181 -1.99 -7.32 -12.62
C ASN A 181 -1.25 -8.41 -11.83
N TRP A 182 -0.36 -8.02 -10.89
CA TRP A 182 0.26 -8.99 -9.99
C TRP A 182 -0.79 -9.79 -9.21
N ILE A 183 -1.84 -9.14 -8.74
CA ILE A 183 -2.91 -9.79 -7.97
C ILE A 183 -3.69 -10.79 -8.82
N ILE A 184 -3.87 -10.54 -10.12
CA ILE A 184 -4.67 -11.39 -11.00
C ILE A 184 -3.85 -12.36 -11.87
N GLY A 185 -2.56 -12.54 -11.56
CA GLY A 185 -1.76 -13.61 -12.15
C GLY A 185 -0.49 -13.19 -12.89
N LEU A 186 -0.23 -11.91 -13.13
CA LEU A 186 1.04 -11.46 -13.70
C LEU A 186 2.12 -11.43 -12.61
N ASN A 187 2.47 -12.61 -12.15
CA ASN A 187 3.44 -12.87 -11.09
C ASN A 187 4.24 -14.15 -11.41
N PRO A 188 5.28 -14.48 -10.65
CA PRO A 188 6.15 -15.63 -10.94
C PRO A 188 5.45 -16.99 -10.97
N PHE A 189 4.27 -17.08 -10.37
CA PHE A 189 3.53 -18.35 -10.24
C PHE A 189 2.37 -18.47 -11.26
N ASP A 190 2.12 -17.46 -12.09
CA ASP A 190 0.92 -17.42 -12.95
C ASP A 190 -0.36 -17.70 -12.12
N ALA A 191 -0.40 -17.21 -10.88
CA ALA A 191 -1.44 -17.50 -9.92
C ALA A 191 -2.33 -16.27 -9.69
N SER A 192 -3.60 -16.37 -10.07
CA SER A 192 -4.60 -15.38 -9.70
C SER A 192 -4.94 -15.54 -8.22
N MET A 193 -4.83 -14.43 -7.50
CA MET A 193 -5.17 -14.35 -6.08
C MET A 193 -6.61 -13.86 -5.85
N LEU A 194 -7.36 -13.67 -6.94
CA LEU A 194 -8.78 -13.37 -6.96
C LEU A 194 -9.56 -14.66 -7.10
N GLU A 195 -10.25 -15.08 -6.04
CA GLU A 195 -10.97 -16.34 -5.97
C GLU A 195 -12.01 -16.50 -7.09
N GLY A 196 -12.01 -17.65 -7.74
CA GLY A 196 -12.92 -18.00 -8.82
C GLY A 196 -12.64 -17.31 -10.16
N THR A 197 -11.53 -16.57 -10.29
CA THR A 197 -11.17 -15.85 -11.51
C THR A 197 -9.70 -16.07 -11.86
N GLY A 198 -9.41 -16.30 -13.15
CA GLY A 198 -8.05 -16.52 -13.61
C GLY A 198 -7.57 -17.97 -13.39
N ARG A 199 -6.24 -18.15 -13.39
CA ARG A 199 -5.62 -19.48 -13.32
C ARG A 199 -4.92 -19.67 -11.98
N ASN A 200 -4.72 -20.94 -11.62
CA ASN A 200 -3.88 -21.34 -10.49
C ASN A 200 -4.27 -20.64 -9.18
N ASN A 201 -5.57 -20.46 -8.93
CA ASN A 201 -6.04 -19.89 -7.66
C ASN A 201 -5.42 -20.64 -6.48
N VAL A 202 -4.99 -19.89 -5.47
CA VAL A 202 -4.53 -20.47 -4.20
C VAL A 202 -5.75 -20.92 -3.41
N GLN A 203 -5.70 -22.13 -2.86
CA GLN A 203 -6.77 -22.61 -2.02
C GLN A 203 -6.85 -21.77 -0.75
N TYR A 204 -8.08 -21.33 -0.39
CA TYR A 204 -8.30 -20.58 0.83
C TYR A 204 -7.90 -21.37 2.07
N ASP A 205 -7.19 -20.74 2.98
CA ASP A 205 -6.83 -21.30 4.28
C ASP A 205 -7.14 -20.31 5.41
N PHE A 206 -7.72 -20.85 6.47
CA PHE A 206 -7.97 -20.14 7.71
C PHE A 206 -7.72 -21.09 8.88
N PHE A 207 -6.66 -20.85 9.65
CA PHE A 207 -6.26 -21.67 10.79
C PHE A 207 -6.20 -23.17 10.49
N ALA A 208 -5.37 -23.54 9.53
CA ALA A 208 -5.14 -24.92 9.09
C ALA A 208 -6.40 -25.66 8.62
N THR A 209 -7.38 -24.95 8.12
CA THR A 209 -8.59 -25.55 7.58
C THR A 209 -8.91 -25.03 6.19
N PHE A 210 -8.90 -25.94 5.21
CA PHE A 210 -9.32 -25.69 3.82
C PHE A 210 -10.81 -26.00 3.59
N GLN A 211 -11.59 -26.16 4.64
CA GLN A 211 -12.99 -26.55 4.57
C GLN A 211 -13.96 -25.37 4.50
N TYR A 212 -13.49 -24.16 4.73
CA TYR A 212 -14.34 -22.99 4.65
C TYR A 212 -14.69 -22.67 3.21
N THR A 213 -15.90 -22.21 3.03
CA THR A 213 -16.38 -21.74 1.74
C THR A 213 -15.58 -20.50 1.33
N ASN A 214 -14.83 -20.61 0.23
CA ASN A 214 -14.24 -19.45 -0.40
C ASN A 214 -15.33 -18.47 -0.82
N ALA A 215 -15.05 -17.19 -0.72
CA ALA A 215 -15.92 -16.16 -1.26
C ALA A 215 -15.47 -15.82 -2.69
N PRO A 216 -16.19 -16.24 -3.74
CA PRO A 216 -15.85 -15.86 -5.12
C PRO A 216 -15.72 -14.34 -5.23
N GLY A 217 -14.62 -13.88 -5.82
CA GLY A 217 -14.25 -12.46 -5.84
C GLY A 217 -13.50 -11.97 -4.61
N GLY A 218 -13.33 -12.80 -3.58
CA GLY A 218 -12.42 -12.53 -2.48
C GLY A 218 -10.96 -12.57 -2.93
N ILE A 219 -10.12 -11.73 -2.35
CA ILE A 219 -8.68 -11.72 -2.64
C ILE A 219 -7.94 -12.23 -1.41
N VAL A 220 -7.05 -13.20 -1.62
CA VAL A 220 -6.21 -13.75 -0.54
C VAL A 220 -5.06 -12.78 -0.20
N ASN A 221 -4.38 -13.03 0.93
CA ASN A 221 -3.19 -12.27 1.35
C ASN A 221 -2.17 -12.15 0.22
N GLY A 222 -1.88 -13.25 -0.45
CA GLY A 222 -1.05 -13.29 -1.64
C GLY A 222 0.41 -13.61 -1.38
N ILE A 223 1.19 -13.52 -2.44
CA ILE A 223 2.61 -13.84 -2.45
C ILE A 223 3.35 -12.98 -1.42
N THR A 224 4.18 -13.62 -0.61
CA THR A 224 5.01 -12.96 0.41
C THR A 224 6.45 -13.47 0.37
N GLY A 225 7.30 -12.93 1.23
CA GLY A 225 8.67 -13.39 1.41
C GLY A 225 8.74 -14.78 2.04
N GLY A 226 9.89 -15.45 1.87
CA GLY A 226 10.15 -16.76 2.46
C GLY A 226 10.14 -16.75 3.98
N LEU A 227 10.14 -17.96 4.57
CA LEU A 227 10.17 -18.12 6.03
C LEU A 227 11.46 -17.61 6.65
N ASP A 228 12.58 -17.82 5.96
CA ASP A 228 13.92 -17.49 6.45
C ASP A 228 14.46 -16.18 5.87
N ASN A 229 13.90 -15.73 4.75
CA ASN A 229 14.35 -14.53 4.04
C ASN A 229 13.18 -13.78 3.41
N GLU A 230 12.83 -12.64 4.01
CA GLU A 230 11.76 -11.75 3.52
C GLU A 230 12.23 -10.77 2.43
N ARG A 231 13.52 -10.73 2.08
CA ARG A 231 14.06 -9.73 1.13
C ARG A 231 13.56 -9.96 -0.29
N ASP A 232 13.51 -11.21 -0.67
CA ASP A 232 13.15 -11.66 -2.01
C ASP A 232 11.92 -12.56 -1.99
N ILE A 233 11.34 -12.77 -3.17
CA ILE A 233 10.23 -13.70 -3.37
C ILE A 233 10.73 -15.11 -3.14
N ASP A 234 10.07 -15.88 -2.28
CA ASP A 234 10.22 -17.33 -2.27
C ASP A 234 9.50 -17.91 -3.50
N LEU A 235 10.29 -18.39 -4.46
CA LEU A 235 9.77 -18.97 -5.70
C LEU A 235 9.29 -20.42 -5.52
N ASN A 236 9.32 -20.97 -4.31
CA ASN A 236 8.78 -22.29 -4.00
C ASN A 236 7.29 -22.20 -3.66
N ARG A 237 6.43 -22.44 -4.65
CA ARG A 237 4.98 -22.38 -4.47
C ARG A 237 4.45 -23.37 -3.42
N SER A 238 5.12 -24.51 -3.19
CA SER A 238 4.72 -25.48 -2.17
C SER A 238 4.65 -24.87 -0.76
N TYR A 239 5.29 -23.75 -0.57
CA TYR A 239 5.26 -22.94 0.61
C TYR A 239 3.86 -22.42 1.02
N ALA A 240 2.97 -22.19 0.06
CA ALA A 240 1.59 -21.76 0.30
C ALA A 240 0.60 -22.94 0.37
N GLU A 241 1.08 -24.15 0.14
CA GLU A 241 0.26 -25.37 0.00
C GLU A 241 0.84 -26.50 0.88
N THR A 242 1.35 -26.14 2.06
CA THR A 242 1.96 -27.12 2.97
C THR A 242 0.92 -27.92 3.75
N GLY A 243 -0.34 -27.48 3.78
CA GLY A 243 -1.42 -28.03 4.61
C GLY A 243 -1.24 -27.72 6.09
N LYS A 244 -0.38 -26.75 6.43
CA LYS A 244 -0.14 -26.31 7.81
C LYS A 244 -0.72 -24.94 8.03
N ASP A 245 -1.00 -24.61 9.27
CA ASP A 245 -1.56 -23.31 9.69
C ASP A 245 -0.81 -22.11 9.10
N ILE A 246 0.50 -22.21 8.90
CA ILE A 246 1.33 -21.14 8.36
C ILE A 246 0.95 -20.68 6.94
N ASP A 247 0.19 -21.48 6.20
CA ASP A 247 -0.26 -21.18 4.84
C ASP A 247 -1.21 -19.97 4.80
N TRP A 248 -1.84 -19.59 5.93
CA TRP A 248 -2.68 -18.39 6.04
C TRP A 248 -1.97 -17.13 5.54
N ARG A 249 -0.66 -17.06 5.67
CA ARG A 249 0.14 -15.90 5.23
C ARG A 249 0.00 -15.60 3.75
N TRP A 250 -0.30 -16.60 2.96
CA TRP A 250 -0.63 -16.44 1.55
C TRP A 250 -2.14 -16.57 1.30
N ALA A 251 -2.79 -17.57 1.87
CA ALA A 251 -4.06 -18.12 1.41
C ALA A 251 -5.30 -17.54 2.11
N GLU A 252 -5.15 -16.78 3.17
CA GLU A 252 -6.27 -16.18 3.89
C GLU A 252 -6.90 -15.01 3.13
N GLN A 253 -8.23 -14.95 3.07
CA GLN A 253 -8.97 -13.84 2.47
C GLN A 253 -9.25 -12.74 3.50
N TRP A 254 -8.88 -11.51 3.15
CA TRP A 254 -9.16 -10.32 3.96
C TRP A 254 -9.92 -9.27 3.16
N LEU A 255 -10.93 -8.68 3.79
CA LEU A 255 -11.71 -7.59 3.21
C LEU A 255 -10.85 -6.42 2.67
N PRO A 256 -9.79 -5.96 3.33
CA PRO A 256 -8.96 -4.88 2.81
C PRO A 256 -8.34 -5.17 1.44
N HIS A 257 -7.99 -6.41 1.12
CA HIS A 257 -7.43 -6.77 -0.19
C HIS A 257 -8.45 -6.49 -1.31
N THR A 258 -9.65 -7.00 -1.14
CA THR A 258 -10.74 -6.81 -2.11
C THR A 258 -11.17 -5.33 -2.17
N ALA A 259 -11.30 -4.67 -1.03
CA ALA A 259 -11.73 -3.27 -0.96
C ALA A 259 -10.76 -2.34 -1.71
N TRP A 260 -9.45 -2.47 -1.48
CA TRP A 260 -8.45 -1.66 -2.18
C TRP A 260 -8.38 -1.98 -3.67
N TYR A 261 -8.51 -3.26 -4.04
CA TYR A 261 -8.52 -3.67 -5.44
C TYR A 261 -9.69 -3.04 -6.19
N ILE A 262 -10.92 -3.18 -5.66
CA ILE A 262 -12.14 -2.59 -6.26
C ILE A 262 -12.01 -1.07 -6.34
N TYR A 263 -11.55 -0.42 -5.27
CA TYR A 263 -11.36 1.03 -5.26
C TYR A 263 -10.37 1.47 -6.34
N ALA A 264 -9.22 0.80 -6.44
CA ALA A 264 -8.22 1.12 -7.46
C ALA A 264 -8.75 0.93 -8.89
N ILE A 265 -9.53 -0.12 -9.16
CA ILE A 265 -10.16 -0.35 -10.47
C ILE A 265 -11.18 0.75 -10.78
N ALA A 266 -12.00 1.15 -9.82
CA ALA A 266 -13.04 2.16 -10.00
C ALA A 266 -12.51 3.58 -10.28
N LEU A 267 -11.23 3.81 -10.07
CA LEU A 267 -10.56 5.10 -10.36
C LEU A 267 -10.05 5.23 -11.81
N ASN A 268 -10.22 4.20 -12.62
CA ASN A 268 -9.77 4.18 -14.03
C ASN A 268 -10.63 5.09 -14.91
#